data_382de134b3af3120d6a172e41bea519b
#
_entry.id   382de134b3af3120d6a172e41bea519b
#
_cell.length_a   1.000
_cell.length_b   1.000
_cell.length_c   1.000
_cell.angle_alpha   90.00
_cell.angle_beta   90.00
_cell.angle_gamma   90.00
#
_symmetry.space_group_name_H-M   'P 1'
#
loop_
_entity.id
_entity.type
_entity.pdbx_description
1 polymer ?
#
loop_
_entity_poly.entity_id
_entity_poly.type
_entity_poly.pdbx_seq_one_letter_code
_entity_poly.pdbx_strand_id
1 'polypeptide(L)'
;LRRAPALGPRGLGAATQRQSSASPGPTSDAAPREQVPNPLNHLLDVLRLERVGDGDGSAADPEHFRGVSVHQPTGRVYGGQVLAQAVLAAGRTVPEGRLPHSLHGYFLRPGGLDVPIDFAVERLRDGRSFSARRTHAIQHGKPILSMISSFQEEQGGIEHASEMPDAPAPEEVPSALDVLGGIDHPIARFWSHHSAFELRHVGGSLYLHPDHEPKDHQMVWMRARGDVGDDQLLHRALMAYACDQVMLEPILRQAGTSWVTPDMSIASLDHAMWWHRDVRVDEWLLYVQSAPSAQGGRGLGAARVFAQDGTLVASIAQEGMVRLPAL
;
A
#
# COMPACT_ATOMS: atom_id res chain seq x y z
N LEU A 1 1.44 20.45 -60.37
CA LEU A 1 1.10 20.13 -61.77
C LEU A 1 0.86 18.64 -61.91
N ARG A 2 -0.32 18.28 -62.16
CA ARG A 2 -1.04 17.47 -63.13
C ARG A 2 -2.24 16.75 -62.52
N ARG A 3 -3.33 17.04 -63.18
CA ARG A 3 -4.73 16.67 -62.91
C ARG A 3 -5.02 15.20 -63.23
N ALA A 4 -6.16 14.81 -62.65
CA ALA A 4 -7.01 13.63 -62.81
C ALA A 4 -7.20 13.11 -64.25
N PRO A 5 -7.91 11.99 -64.45
CA PRO A 5 -9.36 12.13 -64.71
C PRO A 5 -10.28 11.09 -64.01
N ALA A 6 -11.54 11.54 -63.91
CA ALA A 6 -12.72 10.78 -63.54
C ALA A 6 -13.25 9.96 -64.70
N LEU A 7 -13.99 8.87 -64.41
CA LEU A 7 -15.04 8.32 -65.26
C LEU A 7 -16.11 7.63 -64.40
N GLY A 8 -17.31 7.97 -64.69
CA GLY A 8 -18.57 7.65 -64.05
C GLY A 8 -19.28 6.40 -64.64
N PRO A 9 -20.62 6.28 -64.52
CA PRO A 9 -21.30 5.11 -64.00
C PRO A 9 -22.05 4.28 -65.06
N ARG A 10 -22.32 3.02 -64.69
CA ARG A 10 -23.37 2.15 -65.32
C ARG A 10 -23.72 1.09 -64.27
N GLY A 11 -24.94 0.75 -63.88
CA GLY A 11 -26.23 0.76 -64.54
C GLY A 11 -26.88 -0.60 -64.30
N LEU A 12 -27.99 -0.63 -63.52
CA LEU A 12 -29.15 -1.57 -63.60
C LEU A 12 -28.98 -3.10 -63.47
N GLY A 13 -29.69 -3.69 -62.48
CA GLY A 13 -30.06 -5.08 -62.41
C GLY A 13 -30.88 -5.42 -61.17
N ALA A 14 -32.21 -5.20 -61.21
CA ALA A 14 -33.15 -5.64 -60.19
C ALA A 14 -33.38 -7.13 -60.24
N ALA A 15 -33.30 -7.84 -59.09
CA ALA A 15 -33.91 -9.17 -58.91
C ALA A 15 -34.44 -9.27 -57.45
N THR A 16 -35.75 -9.26 -57.40
CA THR A 16 -36.58 -9.48 -56.22
C THR A 16 -36.49 -10.95 -55.79
N GLN A 17 -36.02 -11.27 -54.63
CA GLN A 17 -36.31 -12.55 -53.96
C GLN A 17 -36.76 -12.28 -52.51
N ARG A 18 -38.00 -12.70 -52.26
CA ARG A 18 -38.61 -12.79 -50.93
C ARG A 18 -37.84 -13.86 -50.12
N GLN A 19 -37.36 -13.50 -48.96
CA GLN A 19 -36.96 -14.46 -47.96
C GLN A 19 -37.64 -14.18 -46.63
N SER A 20 -38.13 -15.29 -46.08
CA SER A 20 -38.94 -15.43 -44.90
C SER A 20 -38.24 -14.92 -43.64
N SER A 21 -38.99 -14.24 -42.82
CA SER A 21 -38.64 -13.85 -41.47
C SER A 21 -38.52 -15.07 -40.55
N ALA A 22 -37.32 -15.38 -40.11
CA ALA A 22 -37.06 -16.18 -38.89
C ALA A 22 -36.26 -15.30 -37.95
N SER A 23 -36.89 -14.87 -36.82
CA SER A 23 -36.23 -14.22 -35.72
C SER A 23 -35.27 -15.18 -35.00
N PRO A 24 -33.98 -14.87 -34.83
CA PRO A 24 -33.16 -15.60 -33.92
C PRO A 24 -33.51 -15.19 -32.49
N GLY A 25 -33.80 -16.17 -31.64
CA GLY A 25 -33.96 -16.02 -30.20
C GLY A 25 -32.66 -15.49 -29.55
N PRO A 26 -32.75 -14.94 -28.32
CA PRO A 26 -31.59 -14.37 -27.65
C PRO A 26 -30.61 -15.50 -27.27
N THR A 27 -29.47 -15.57 -27.95
CA THR A 27 -28.32 -16.35 -27.47
C THR A 27 -27.69 -15.61 -26.32
N SER A 28 -28.01 -16.04 -25.12
CA SER A 28 -27.30 -15.70 -23.88
C SER A 28 -25.98 -16.49 -23.84
N ASP A 29 -24.98 -16.00 -24.53
CA ASP A 29 -23.58 -16.36 -24.30
C ASP A 29 -22.81 -15.11 -23.83
N ALA A 30 -23.19 -14.64 -22.64
CA ALA A 30 -22.28 -13.79 -21.88
C ALA A 30 -21.19 -14.72 -21.34
N ALA A 31 -19.98 -14.63 -21.91
CA ALA A 31 -18.79 -15.24 -21.33
C ALA A 31 -18.74 -14.93 -19.83
N PRO A 32 -18.35 -15.89 -18.96
CA PRO A 32 -18.25 -15.62 -17.52
C PRO A 32 -17.33 -14.41 -17.36
N ARG A 33 -17.85 -13.34 -16.75
CA ARG A 33 -17.00 -12.23 -16.29
C ARG A 33 -16.01 -12.85 -15.34
N GLU A 34 -14.74 -12.89 -15.72
CA GLU A 34 -13.64 -13.22 -14.81
C GLU A 34 -13.85 -12.35 -13.57
N GLN A 35 -14.20 -12.97 -12.47
CA GLN A 35 -14.33 -12.27 -11.20
C GLN A 35 -12.91 -11.85 -10.85
N VAL A 36 -12.62 -10.55 -11.01
CA VAL A 36 -11.36 -9.98 -10.52
C VAL A 36 -11.31 -10.29 -9.01
N PRO A 37 -10.31 -11.06 -8.55
CA PRO A 37 -10.20 -11.42 -7.14
C PRO A 37 -10.25 -10.15 -6.29
N ASN A 38 -10.97 -10.18 -5.16
CA ASN A 38 -10.99 -9.06 -4.24
C ASN A 38 -9.53 -8.71 -3.86
N PRO A 39 -9.04 -7.48 -4.11
CA PRO A 39 -7.64 -7.12 -3.89
C PRO A 39 -7.16 -7.37 -2.45
N LEU A 40 -8.05 -7.20 -1.45
CA LEU A 40 -7.74 -7.50 -0.06
C LEU A 40 -7.50 -9.01 0.13
N ASN A 41 -8.36 -9.88 -0.40
CA ASN A 41 -8.20 -11.33 -0.27
C ASN A 41 -6.88 -11.78 -0.90
N HIS A 42 -6.53 -11.24 -2.07
CA HIS A 42 -5.24 -11.52 -2.69
C HIS A 42 -4.06 -11.06 -1.82
N LEU A 43 -4.14 -9.86 -1.22
CA LEU A 43 -3.13 -9.38 -0.27
C LEU A 43 -3.03 -10.30 0.95
N LEU A 44 -4.16 -10.69 1.55
CA LEU A 44 -4.18 -11.60 2.70
C LEU A 44 -3.52 -12.95 2.38
N ASP A 45 -3.73 -13.49 1.18
CA ASP A 45 -3.07 -14.73 0.74
C ASP A 45 -1.55 -14.54 0.61
N VAL A 46 -1.09 -13.41 0.06
CA VAL A 46 0.35 -13.08 -0.06
C VAL A 46 1.00 -12.87 1.30
N LEU A 47 0.26 -12.39 2.30
CA LEU A 47 0.74 -12.22 3.67
C LEU A 47 0.84 -13.54 4.45
N ARG A 48 0.30 -14.64 3.93
CA ARG A 48 0.49 -15.98 4.52
C ARG A 48 1.90 -16.49 4.24
N LEU A 49 2.76 -16.37 5.25
CA LEU A 49 4.13 -16.84 5.14
C LEU A 49 4.21 -18.35 5.39
N GLU A 50 5.05 -19.04 4.62
CA GLU A 50 5.45 -20.41 4.88
C GLU A 50 6.63 -20.42 5.89
N ARG A 51 6.58 -21.27 6.91
CA ARG A 51 7.74 -21.52 7.78
C ARG A 51 8.65 -22.54 7.10
N VAL A 52 9.88 -22.16 6.79
CA VAL A 52 10.81 -22.98 6.00
C VAL A 52 12.05 -23.43 6.77
N GLY A 53 12.17 -23.05 8.04
CA GLY A 53 13.26 -23.47 8.92
C GLY A 53 12.97 -23.17 10.38
N ASP A 54 13.30 -24.13 11.25
CA ASP A 54 13.11 -24.10 12.71
C ASP A 54 14.44 -23.84 13.41
N GLY A 55 15.12 -22.74 13.06
CA GLY A 55 16.31 -22.30 13.78
C GLY A 55 16.03 -22.05 15.27
N ASP A 56 17.07 -22.03 16.10
CA ASP A 56 16.97 -21.72 17.53
C ASP A 56 16.67 -20.23 17.81
N GLY A 57 16.63 -19.43 16.75
CA GLY A 57 16.38 -17.99 16.80
C GLY A 57 17.62 -17.18 17.17
N SER A 58 18.81 -17.79 17.24
CA SER A 58 20.07 -17.07 17.40
C SER A 58 20.48 -16.35 16.10
N ALA A 59 21.44 -15.45 16.18
CA ALA A 59 22.02 -14.80 15.01
C ALA A 59 22.70 -15.80 14.05
N ALA A 60 23.17 -16.94 14.57
CA ALA A 60 23.82 -18.01 13.79
C ALA A 60 22.80 -18.95 13.14
N ASP A 61 21.63 -19.11 13.73
CA ASP A 61 20.56 -20.02 13.30
C ASP A 61 19.17 -19.35 13.49
N PRO A 62 18.82 -18.33 12.69
CA PRO A 62 17.53 -17.64 12.79
C PRO A 62 16.36 -18.53 12.37
N GLU A 63 15.16 -18.18 12.82
CA GLU A 63 13.94 -18.79 12.31
C GLU A 63 13.63 -18.27 10.91
N HIS A 64 13.25 -19.13 9.98
CA HIS A 64 13.07 -18.79 8.58
C HIS A 64 11.61 -18.89 8.12
N PHE A 65 11.17 -17.84 7.43
CA PHE A 65 9.87 -17.80 6.76
C PHE A 65 10.06 -17.40 5.29
N ARG A 66 9.11 -17.77 4.44
CA ARG A 66 9.11 -17.44 3.03
C ARG A 66 7.78 -16.85 2.62
N GLY A 67 7.83 -15.77 1.85
CA GLY A 67 6.67 -15.10 1.26
C GLY A 67 6.84 -14.86 -0.23
N VAL A 68 5.71 -14.64 -0.91
CA VAL A 68 5.65 -14.21 -2.31
C VAL A 68 5.28 -12.73 -2.38
N SER A 69 5.30 -12.14 -3.58
CA SER A 69 5.01 -10.72 -3.78
C SER A 69 3.73 -10.49 -4.55
N VAL A 70 2.97 -9.45 -4.18
CA VAL A 70 1.87 -8.92 -4.99
C VAL A 70 2.46 -8.29 -6.24
N HIS A 71 1.87 -8.55 -7.39
CA HIS A 71 2.28 -7.88 -8.62
C HIS A 71 2.11 -6.35 -8.51
N GLN A 72 3.16 -5.62 -8.89
CA GLN A 72 3.19 -4.16 -8.87
C GLN A 72 3.51 -3.61 -10.25
N PRO A 73 2.79 -2.57 -10.75
CA PRO A 73 3.09 -1.96 -12.04
C PRO A 73 4.50 -1.38 -12.17
N THR A 74 5.15 -1.10 -11.03
CA THR A 74 6.52 -0.58 -10.96
C THR A 74 7.59 -1.63 -11.26
N GLY A 75 7.23 -2.92 -11.32
CA GLY A 75 8.19 -4.03 -11.48
C GLY A 75 9.06 -4.30 -10.25
N ARG A 76 8.77 -3.67 -9.11
CA ARG A 76 9.50 -3.83 -7.85
C ARG A 76 8.56 -4.22 -6.72
N VAL A 77 9.07 -4.94 -5.75
CA VAL A 77 8.32 -5.27 -4.54
C VAL A 77 7.98 -3.97 -3.80
N TYR A 78 6.74 -3.87 -3.35
CA TYR A 78 6.26 -2.74 -2.57
C TYR A 78 6.81 -2.80 -1.14
N GLY A 79 7.36 -1.66 -0.64
CA GLY A 79 8.02 -1.60 0.66
C GLY A 79 7.10 -1.96 1.82
N GLY A 80 5.87 -1.43 1.81
CA GLY A 80 4.86 -1.74 2.81
C GLY A 80 4.52 -3.25 2.89
N GLN A 81 4.56 -3.98 1.76
CA GLN A 81 4.41 -5.44 1.78
C GLN A 81 5.54 -6.11 2.53
N VAL A 82 6.79 -5.71 2.28
CA VAL A 82 7.96 -6.30 2.95
C VAL A 82 7.92 -6.01 4.45
N LEU A 83 7.49 -4.80 4.86
CA LEU A 83 7.28 -4.45 6.27
C LEU A 83 6.21 -5.33 6.92
N ALA A 84 5.04 -5.47 6.29
CA ALA A 84 3.95 -6.28 6.82
C ALA A 84 4.36 -7.75 6.99
N GLN A 85 5.00 -8.33 5.98
CA GLN A 85 5.50 -9.69 6.04
C GLN A 85 6.59 -9.86 7.13
N ALA A 86 7.47 -8.87 7.29
CA ALA A 86 8.50 -8.90 8.34
C ALA A 86 7.89 -8.80 9.75
N VAL A 87 6.83 -8.00 9.95
CA VAL A 87 6.07 -7.93 11.21
C VAL A 87 5.41 -9.27 11.53
N LEU A 88 4.75 -9.89 10.52
CA LEU A 88 4.11 -11.20 10.68
C LEU A 88 5.12 -12.31 10.97
N ALA A 89 6.27 -12.34 10.29
CA ALA A 89 7.34 -13.29 10.57
C ALA A 89 7.84 -13.15 12.01
N ALA A 90 8.15 -11.93 12.44
CA ALA A 90 8.60 -11.64 13.81
C ALA A 90 7.53 -12.02 14.86
N GLY A 91 6.26 -11.68 14.61
CA GLY A 91 5.14 -11.95 15.50
C GLY A 91 4.90 -13.44 15.75
N ARG A 92 5.24 -14.30 14.77
CA ARG A 92 5.12 -15.77 14.93
C ARG A 92 6.22 -16.40 15.79
N THR A 93 7.21 -15.62 16.22
CA THR A 93 8.35 -16.11 17.04
C THR A 93 8.29 -15.63 18.49
N VAL A 94 7.32 -14.78 18.85
CA VAL A 94 7.14 -14.30 20.22
C VAL A 94 6.14 -15.15 20.99
N PRO A 95 6.19 -15.14 22.34
CA PRO A 95 5.16 -15.77 23.17
C PRO A 95 3.76 -15.25 22.82
N GLU A 96 2.78 -16.12 22.97
CA GLU A 96 1.35 -15.79 22.79
C GLU A 96 0.95 -14.58 23.65
N GLY A 97 0.05 -13.73 23.13
CA GLY A 97 -0.41 -12.51 23.79
C GLY A 97 0.51 -11.30 23.68
N ARG A 98 1.68 -11.43 23.03
CA ARG A 98 2.57 -10.30 22.76
C ARG A 98 2.32 -9.73 21.38
N LEU A 99 1.93 -8.46 21.34
CA LEU A 99 1.70 -7.72 20.10
C LEU A 99 2.82 -6.72 19.81
N PRO A 100 3.14 -6.44 18.53
CA PRO A 100 4.15 -5.45 18.20
C PRO A 100 3.67 -4.07 18.62
N HIS A 101 4.44 -3.35 19.45
CA HIS A 101 4.14 -1.96 19.80
C HIS A 101 5.03 -0.97 19.05
N SER A 102 6.18 -1.42 18.49
CA SER A 102 7.01 -0.58 17.64
C SER A 102 7.86 -1.39 16.65
N LEU A 103 8.22 -0.74 15.56
CA LEU A 103 9.23 -1.20 14.61
C LEU A 103 10.10 -0.05 14.13
N HIS A 104 11.35 -0.38 13.71
CA HIS A 104 12.28 0.49 13.01
C HIS A 104 13.00 -0.33 11.95
N GLY A 105 12.92 0.08 10.68
CA GLY A 105 13.50 -0.68 9.58
C GLY A 105 14.12 0.21 8.52
N TYR A 106 15.19 -0.29 7.89
CA TYR A 106 15.84 0.33 6.73
C TYR A 106 15.63 -0.51 5.49
N PHE A 107 15.18 0.13 4.41
CA PHE A 107 15.19 -0.45 3.08
C PHE A 107 16.61 -0.35 2.50
N LEU A 108 17.18 -1.48 2.16
CA LEU A 108 18.59 -1.58 1.77
C LEU A 108 18.78 -1.75 0.27
N ARG A 109 17.82 -2.40 -0.40
CA ARG A 109 17.86 -2.70 -1.84
C ARG A 109 16.44 -2.84 -2.40
N PRO A 110 16.24 -2.54 -3.68
CA PRO A 110 14.98 -2.88 -4.35
C PRO A 110 14.80 -4.40 -4.43
N GLY A 111 13.58 -4.88 -4.14
CA GLY A 111 13.19 -6.28 -4.31
C GLY A 111 12.62 -6.56 -5.69
N GLY A 112 12.86 -7.77 -6.24
CA GLY A 112 12.28 -8.29 -7.47
C GLY A 112 10.95 -9.03 -7.21
N LEU A 113 10.00 -8.94 -8.14
CA LEU A 113 8.66 -9.57 -8.01
C LEU A 113 8.70 -11.09 -8.22
N ASP A 114 9.57 -11.58 -9.09
CA ASP A 114 9.60 -12.98 -9.53
C ASP A 114 10.40 -13.90 -8.58
N VAL A 115 10.93 -13.35 -7.48
CA VAL A 115 11.75 -14.06 -6.51
C VAL A 115 11.06 -14.04 -5.16
N PRO A 116 10.89 -15.21 -4.50
CA PRO A 116 10.39 -15.24 -3.12
C PRO A 116 11.26 -14.41 -2.18
N ILE A 117 10.66 -13.93 -1.11
CA ILE A 117 11.36 -13.21 -0.05
C ILE A 117 11.53 -14.18 1.12
N ASP A 118 12.76 -14.41 1.53
CA ASP A 118 13.08 -15.15 2.74
C ASP A 118 13.21 -14.17 3.91
N PHE A 119 12.51 -14.47 5.01
CA PHE A 119 12.55 -13.68 6.25
C PHE A 119 13.31 -14.46 7.30
N ALA A 120 14.48 -13.96 7.71
CA ALA A 120 15.29 -14.52 8.80
C ALA A 120 15.00 -13.72 10.07
N VAL A 121 14.46 -14.37 11.10
CA VAL A 121 14.06 -13.76 12.36
C VAL A 121 14.98 -14.19 13.47
N GLU A 122 15.69 -13.23 14.06
CA GLU A 122 16.58 -13.39 15.19
C GLU A 122 15.88 -12.93 16.49
N ARG A 123 15.94 -13.75 17.54
CA ARG A 123 15.46 -13.43 18.88
C ARG A 123 16.50 -12.61 19.63
N LEU A 124 16.36 -11.29 19.65
CA LEU A 124 17.31 -10.42 20.36
C LEU A 124 17.10 -10.49 21.87
N ARG A 125 15.85 -10.61 22.32
CA ARG A 125 15.49 -10.65 23.72
C ARG A 125 14.09 -11.25 23.92
N ASP A 126 13.97 -12.06 24.97
CA ASP A 126 12.69 -12.42 25.59
C ASP A 126 12.79 -12.10 27.09
N GLY A 127 12.19 -10.97 27.48
CA GLY A 127 12.08 -10.54 28.87
C GLY A 127 10.72 -10.91 29.46
N ARG A 128 10.47 -10.47 30.71
CA ARG A 128 9.22 -10.76 31.42
C ARG A 128 7.98 -10.27 30.66
N SER A 129 7.99 -9.03 30.14
CA SER A 129 6.84 -8.40 29.50
C SER A 129 7.12 -7.95 28.07
N PHE A 130 8.38 -7.89 27.64
CA PHE A 130 8.81 -7.42 26.33
C PHE A 130 9.63 -8.46 25.60
N SER A 131 9.45 -8.54 24.29
CA SER A 131 10.29 -9.28 23.35
C SER A 131 10.84 -8.35 22.28
N ALA A 132 12.04 -8.62 21.79
CA ALA A 132 12.60 -7.91 20.64
C ALA A 132 13.06 -8.90 19.57
N ARG A 133 12.81 -8.57 18.31
CA ARG A 133 13.16 -9.38 17.15
C ARG A 133 13.87 -8.52 16.11
N ARG A 134 14.93 -9.08 15.52
CA ARG A 134 15.51 -8.57 14.28
C ARG A 134 15.01 -9.43 13.13
N THR A 135 14.50 -8.80 12.08
CA THR A 135 14.05 -9.49 10.87
C THR A 135 14.82 -8.94 9.67
N HIS A 136 15.45 -9.83 8.91
CA HIS A 136 15.98 -9.52 7.59
C HIS A 136 15.08 -10.10 6.52
N ALA A 137 14.58 -9.27 5.60
CA ALA A 137 13.98 -9.74 4.37
C ALA A 137 15.09 -9.88 3.32
N ILE A 138 15.19 -11.05 2.70
CA ILE A 138 16.36 -11.45 1.89
C ILE A 138 15.90 -11.92 0.51
N GLN A 139 16.57 -11.44 -0.53
CA GLN A 139 16.49 -11.99 -1.89
C GLN A 139 17.90 -12.17 -2.45
N HIS A 140 18.14 -13.23 -3.20
CA HIS A 140 19.47 -13.56 -3.76
C HIS A 140 20.61 -13.53 -2.72
N GLY A 141 20.32 -13.99 -1.50
CA GLY A 141 21.28 -14.00 -0.40
C GLY A 141 21.68 -12.62 0.15
N LYS A 142 20.96 -11.55 -0.23
CA LYS A 142 21.22 -10.17 0.22
C LYS A 142 20.00 -9.59 0.90
N PRO A 143 20.15 -8.89 2.05
CA PRO A 143 19.03 -8.24 2.70
C PRO A 143 18.52 -7.07 1.83
N ILE A 144 17.20 -7.04 1.60
CA ILE A 144 16.46 -5.94 0.98
C ILE A 144 15.85 -5.02 2.05
N LEU A 145 15.55 -5.57 3.24
CA LEU A 145 15.10 -4.85 4.44
C LEU A 145 15.84 -5.41 5.67
N SER A 146 16.17 -4.54 6.63
CA SER A 146 16.58 -4.91 7.99
C SER A 146 15.72 -4.14 8.98
N MET A 147 15.01 -4.85 9.88
CA MET A 147 14.05 -4.28 10.79
C MET A 147 14.26 -4.83 12.21
N ILE A 148 14.11 -3.98 13.22
CA ILE A 148 13.95 -4.39 14.62
C ILE A 148 12.53 -4.04 15.04
N SER A 149 11.86 -5.00 15.67
CA SER A 149 10.51 -4.83 16.23
C SER A 149 10.48 -5.22 17.69
N SER A 150 9.68 -4.50 18.47
CA SER A 150 9.46 -4.73 19.90
C SER A 150 8.01 -5.11 20.13
N PHE A 151 7.82 -6.11 21.01
CA PHE A 151 6.53 -6.71 21.34
C PHE A 151 6.30 -6.61 22.84
N GLN A 152 5.05 -6.45 23.23
CA GLN A 152 4.67 -6.30 24.64
C GLN A 152 3.39 -7.08 24.94
N GLU A 153 3.30 -7.62 26.15
CA GLU A 153 2.04 -8.05 26.76
C GLU A 153 1.19 -6.83 27.11
N GLU A 154 -0.13 -6.97 27.09
CA GLU A 154 -1.03 -5.91 27.56
C GLU A 154 -0.74 -5.54 29.02
N GLN A 155 -0.61 -4.25 29.29
CA GLN A 155 -0.28 -3.71 30.60
C GLN A 155 -1.05 -2.41 30.84
N GLY A 156 -1.56 -2.24 32.05
CA GLY A 156 -2.08 -0.95 32.51
C GLY A 156 -0.95 0.05 32.79
N GLY A 157 -1.28 1.34 32.83
CA GLY A 157 -0.30 2.42 33.09
C GLY A 157 -0.96 3.79 33.03
N ILE A 158 -0.11 4.82 32.88
CA ILE A 158 -0.55 6.18 32.60
C ILE A 158 -1.07 6.26 31.18
N GLU A 159 -2.17 7.00 30.98
CA GLU A 159 -2.78 7.16 29.66
C GLU A 159 -2.94 8.62 29.29
N HIS A 160 -2.50 8.97 28.10
CA HIS A 160 -2.80 10.23 27.42
C HIS A 160 -2.62 10.04 25.92
N ALA A 161 -3.27 10.87 25.12
CA ALA A 161 -3.11 10.90 23.68
C ALA A 161 -3.31 12.34 23.16
N SER A 162 -2.75 12.64 21.98
CA SER A 162 -3.14 13.84 21.26
C SER A 162 -4.57 13.72 20.76
N GLU A 163 -5.28 14.83 20.71
CA GLU A 163 -6.61 14.90 20.12
C GLU A 163 -6.55 14.80 18.59
N MET A 164 -7.58 14.20 18.01
CA MET A 164 -7.76 14.19 16.55
C MET A 164 -8.13 15.61 16.09
N PRO A 165 -7.48 16.15 15.05
CA PRO A 165 -7.89 17.41 14.47
C PRO A 165 -9.24 17.27 13.77
N ASP A 166 -9.93 18.41 13.59
CA ASP A 166 -11.16 18.46 12.81
C ASP A 166 -10.89 18.00 11.36
N ALA A 167 -11.72 17.10 10.89
CA ALA A 167 -11.68 16.57 9.53
C ALA A 167 -13.10 16.29 9.04
N PRO A 168 -13.39 16.46 7.72
CA PRO A 168 -14.66 16.02 7.17
C PRO A 168 -14.82 14.49 7.35
N ALA A 169 -16.06 14.03 7.50
CA ALA A 169 -16.33 12.60 7.56
C ALA A 169 -15.83 11.89 6.29
N PRO A 170 -15.39 10.62 6.38
CA PRO A 170 -14.87 9.93 5.20
C PRO A 170 -15.85 9.87 4.05
N GLU A 171 -17.16 9.79 4.32
CA GLU A 171 -18.23 9.78 3.31
C GLU A 171 -18.36 11.10 2.54
N GLU A 172 -17.88 12.20 3.09
CA GLU A 172 -17.89 13.54 2.47
C GLU A 172 -16.67 13.77 1.58
N VAL A 173 -15.65 12.89 1.64
CA VAL A 173 -14.41 13.01 0.88
C VAL A 173 -14.45 12.06 -0.32
N PRO A 174 -14.22 12.55 -1.57
CA PRO A 174 -14.20 11.69 -2.76
C PRO A 174 -13.19 10.55 -2.64
N SER A 175 -13.59 9.35 -3.05
CA SER A 175 -12.71 8.18 -3.11
C SER A 175 -11.76 8.25 -4.31
N ALA A 176 -10.70 7.42 -4.31
CA ALA A 176 -9.86 7.25 -5.49
C ALA A 176 -10.66 6.77 -6.73
N LEU A 177 -11.72 5.99 -6.53
CA LEU A 177 -12.62 5.56 -7.60
C LEU A 177 -13.41 6.73 -8.19
N ASP A 178 -13.93 7.64 -7.35
CA ASP A 178 -14.68 8.83 -7.80
C ASP A 178 -13.77 9.75 -8.61
N VAL A 179 -12.52 9.91 -8.21
CA VAL A 179 -11.55 10.82 -8.84
C VAL A 179 -10.93 10.22 -10.11
N LEU A 180 -10.61 8.92 -10.10
CA LEU A 180 -9.78 8.27 -11.11
C LEU A 180 -10.52 7.23 -11.96
N GLY A 181 -11.72 6.81 -11.56
CA GLY A 181 -12.42 5.66 -12.17
C GLY A 181 -12.76 5.81 -13.66
N GLY A 182 -12.86 7.05 -14.16
CA GLY A 182 -13.06 7.36 -15.58
C GLY A 182 -11.77 7.56 -16.40
N ILE A 183 -10.59 7.43 -15.79
CA ILE A 183 -9.31 7.75 -16.43
C ILE A 183 -8.63 6.46 -16.91
N ASP A 184 -8.38 6.37 -18.22
CA ASP A 184 -7.67 5.24 -18.83
C ASP A 184 -6.15 5.39 -18.65
N HIS A 185 -5.66 5.11 -17.45
CA HIS A 185 -4.24 5.12 -17.09
C HIS A 185 -3.93 3.98 -16.10
N PRO A 186 -2.79 3.26 -16.23
CA PRO A 186 -2.47 2.13 -15.34
C PRO A 186 -2.47 2.48 -13.84
N ILE A 187 -1.95 3.64 -13.48
CA ILE A 187 -1.94 4.14 -12.09
C ILE A 187 -3.36 4.43 -11.61
N ALA A 188 -4.20 5.04 -12.43
CA ALA A 188 -5.59 5.31 -12.09
C ALA A 188 -6.37 4.01 -11.86
N ARG A 189 -6.20 3.01 -12.74
CA ARG A 189 -6.79 1.67 -12.57
C ARG A 189 -6.31 0.96 -11.30
N PHE A 190 -5.01 1.07 -10.97
CA PHE A 190 -4.49 0.49 -9.74
C PHE A 190 -5.18 1.07 -8.51
N TRP A 191 -5.18 2.38 -8.34
CA TRP A 191 -5.75 3.03 -7.16
C TRP A 191 -7.28 2.90 -7.06
N SER A 192 -7.99 2.89 -8.18
CA SER A 192 -9.45 2.77 -8.18
C SER A 192 -9.93 1.33 -7.96
N HIS A 193 -9.24 0.31 -8.49
CA HIS A 193 -9.75 -1.06 -8.56
C HIS A 193 -8.85 -2.15 -7.96
N HIS A 194 -7.52 -1.94 -7.95
CA HIS A 194 -6.57 -3.00 -7.56
C HIS A 194 -5.88 -2.77 -6.20
N SER A 195 -6.04 -1.59 -5.60
CA SER A 195 -5.56 -1.35 -4.24
C SER A 195 -6.41 -2.13 -3.23
N ALA A 196 -5.76 -2.83 -2.29
CA ALA A 196 -6.43 -3.52 -1.18
C ALA A 196 -7.06 -2.54 -0.17
N PHE A 197 -6.70 -1.25 -0.25
CA PHE A 197 -7.20 -0.19 0.61
C PHE A 197 -7.94 0.87 -0.21
N GLU A 198 -9.01 1.39 0.37
CA GLU A 198 -9.68 2.60 -0.10
C GLU A 198 -9.03 3.81 0.54
N LEU A 199 -8.65 4.79 -0.29
CA LEU A 199 -8.04 6.05 0.13
C LEU A 199 -8.93 7.23 -0.25
N ARG A 200 -9.07 8.19 0.67
CA ARG A 200 -9.81 9.43 0.47
C ARG A 200 -8.98 10.60 0.99
N HIS A 201 -8.43 11.39 0.08
CA HIS A 201 -7.56 12.51 0.39
C HIS A 201 -8.40 13.76 0.69
N VAL A 202 -8.32 14.27 1.90
CA VAL A 202 -8.95 15.54 2.27
C VAL A 202 -8.26 16.69 1.53
N GLY A 203 -9.02 17.39 0.70
CA GLY A 203 -8.49 18.49 -0.11
C GLY A 203 -7.84 18.09 -1.44
N GLY A 204 -7.97 16.82 -1.85
CA GLY A 204 -7.52 16.32 -3.16
C GLY A 204 -6.27 15.43 -3.10
N SER A 205 -6.10 14.59 -4.12
CA SER A 205 -5.01 13.63 -4.25
C SER A 205 -3.90 14.13 -5.18
N LEU A 206 -2.68 13.63 -5.00
CA LEU A 206 -1.52 13.89 -5.87
C LEU A 206 -1.34 12.86 -7.00
N TYR A 207 -2.34 12.04 -7.28
CA TYR A 207 -2.15 10.95 -8.25
C TYR A 207 -1.75 11.44 -9.64
N LEU A 208 -2.38 12.50 -10.14
CA LEU A 208 -2.21 12.97 -11.52
C LEU A 208 -1.76 14.44 -11.60
N HIS A 209 -2.07 15.23 -10.58
CA HIS A 209 -1.79 16.67 -10.60
C HIS A 209 -1.21 17.12 -9.26
N PRO A 210 -0.27 18.08 -9.25
CA PRO A 210 0.16 18.73 -8.02
C PRO A 210 -0.95 19.62 -7.46
N ASP A 211 -0.82 20.00 -6.21
CA ASP A 211 -1.66 21.04 -5.60
C ASP A 211 -1.44 22.40 -6.27
N HIS A 212 -2.44 23.27 -6.24
CA HIS A 212 -2.30 24.65 -6.70
C HIS A 212 -1.29 25.46 -5.87
N GLU A 213 -1.22 25.15 -4.58
CA GLU A 213 -0.31 25.79 -3.63
C GLU A 213 0.46 24.71 -2.85
N PRO A 214 1.78 24.90 -2.60
CA PRO A 214 2.56 24.00 -1.79
C PRO A 214 2.00 23.86 -0.37
N LYS A 215 1.96 22.61 0.15
CA LYS A 215 1.51 22.29 1.50
C LYS A 215 2.43 21.22 2.08
N ASP A 216 2.85 21.41 3.33
CA ASP A 216 3.68 20.45 4.07
C ASP A 216 2.88 19.41 4.86
N HIS A 217 1.57 19.41 4.72
CA HIS A 217 0.66 18.54 5.46
C HIS A 217 -0.48 18.04 4.59
N GLN A 218 -1.09 16.93 5.03
CA GLN A 218 -2.33 16.38 4.47
C GLN A 218 -3.07 15.53 5.49
N MET A 219 -4.33 15.25 5.20
CA MET A 219 -5.12 14.24 5.88
C MET A 219 -5.66 13.25 4.85
N VAL A 220 -5.56 11.96 5.17
CA VAL A 220 -6.05 10.87 4.31
C VAL A 220 -6.84 9.88 5.15
N TRP A 221 -8.10 9.67 4.81
CA TRP A 221 -8.86 8.55 5.31
C TRP A 221 -8.48 7.28 4.55
N MET A 222 -8.26 6.21 5.27
CA MET A 222 -7.86 4.93 4.69
C MET A 222 -8.59 3.77 5.38
N ARG A 223 -9.02 2.78 4.58
CA ARG A 223 -9.71 1.58 5.06
C ARG A 223 -9.42 0.39 4.15
N ALA A 224 -9.26 -0.82 4.70
CA ALA A 224 -9.20 -2.04 3.91
C ALA A 224 -10.54 -2.30 3.19
N ARG A 225 -10.50 -2.86 1.98
CA ARG A 225 -11.69 -3.13 1.15
C ARG A 225 -12.35 -4.46 1.50
N GLY A 226 -12.58 -4.72 2.77
CA GLY A 226 -13.26 -5.90 3.29
C GLY A 226 -12.88 -6.21 4.73
N ASP A 227 -13.49 -7.26 5.26
CA ASP A 227 -13.28 -7.72 6.62
C ASP A 227 -11.91 -8.41 6.78
N VAL A 228 -11.21 -8.09 7.85
CA VAL A 228 -9.89 -8.64 8.21
C VAL A 228 -9.98 -9.66 9.37
N GLY A 229 -11.12 -9.70 10.09
CA GLY A 229 -11.30 -10.48 11.30
C GLY A 229 -10.73 -9.78 12.54
N ASP A 230 -10.38 -10.53 13.58
CA ASP A 230 -10.04 -9.96 14.90
C ASP A 230 -8.54 -10.10 15.27
N ASP A 231 -7.70 -10.64 14.37
CA ASP A 231 -6.28 -10.83 14.64
C ASP A 231 -5.53 -9.48 14.66
N GLN A 232 -5.18 -9.00 15.85
CA GLN A 232 -4.47 -7.74 16.04
C GLN A 232 -3.06 -7.74 15.45
N LEU A 233 -2.39 -8.88 15.36
CA LEU A 233 -1.11 -8.95 14.67
C LEU A 233 -1.27 -8.67 13.17
N LEU A 234 -2.32 -9.23 12.56
CA LEU A 234 -2.64 -9.01 11.16
C LEU A 234 -3.06 -7.55 10.90
N HIS A 235 -3.91 -6.96 11.75
CA HIS A 235 -4.28 -5.54 11.63
C HIS A 235 -3.07 -4.62 11.70
N ARG A 236 -2.15 -4.83 12.66
CA ARG A 236 -0.93 -4.04 12.80
C ARG A 236 0.02 -4.20 11.60
N ALA A 237 0.14 -5.42 11.06
CA ALA A 237 0.91 -5.68 9.86
C ALA A 237 0.29 -5.01 8.61
N LEU A 238 -1.04 -5.10 8.45
CA LEU A 238 -1.76 -4.44 7.36
C LEU A 238 -1.69 -2.91 7.45
N MET A 239 -1.64 -2.35 8.66
CA MET A 239 -1.39 -0.92 8.85
C MET A 239 0.00 -0.52 8.37
N ALA A 240 1.04 -1.33 8.66
CA ALA A 240 2.39 -1.11 8.14
C ALA A 240 2.45 -1.24 6.60
N TYR A 241 1.62 -2.13 6.01
CA TYR A 241 1.44 -2.19 4.56
C TYR A 241 0.82 -0.89 4.02
N ALA A 242 -0.26 -0.44 4.63
CA ALA A 242 -1.08 0.64 4.10
C ALA A 242 -0.39 2.01 4.19
N CYS A 243 0.28 2.31 5.30
CA CYS A 243 0.85 3.64 5.55
C CYS A 243 1.95 4.02 4.54
N ASP A 244 2.77 3.08 4.07
CA ASP A 244 3.83 3.33 3.09
C ASP A 244 3.31 3.89 1.74
N GLN A 245 2.00 3.77 1.47
CA GLN A 245 1.38 4.34 0.26
C GLN A 245 1.36 5.87 0.25
N VAL A 246 1.30 6.51 1.42
CA VAL A 246 1.02 7.96 1.53
C VAL A 246 2.07 8.75 2.32
N MET A 247 3.04 8.06 2.98
CA MET A 247 3.97 8.74 3.90
C MET A 247 4.86 9.80 3.25
N LEU A 248 5.17 9.69 1.95
CA LEU A 248 6.01 10.65 1.25
C LEU A 248 5.21 11.73 0.50
N GLU A 249 3.88 11.66 0.49
CA GLU A 249 3.03 12.63 -0.21
C GLU A 249 3.13 14.07 0.32
N PRO A 250 3.22 14.34 1.65
CA PRO A 250 3.39 15.70 2.12
C PRO A 250 4.68 16.37 1.60
N ILE A 251 5.73 15.58 1.33
CA ILE A 251 6.98 16.06 0.73
C ILE A 251 6.74 16.48 -0.72
N LEU A 252 5.98 15.67 -1.47
CA LEU A 252 5.62 15.97 -2.86
C LEU A 252 4.70 17.20 -2.94
N ARG A 253 3.73 17.34 -2.01
CA ARG A 253 2.87 18.52 -1.90
C ARG A 253 3.67 19.79 -1.66
N GLN A 254 4.60 19.77 -0.72
CA GLN A 254 5.46 20.91 -0.43
C GLN A 254 6.39 21.24 -1.61
N ALA A 255 6.82 20.26 -2.38
CA ALA A 255 7.61 20.44 -3.58
C ALA A 255 6.80 20.86 -4.82
N GLY A 256 5.47 20.98 -4.72
CA GLY A 256 4.59 21.33 -5.85
C GLY A 256 4.60 20.30 -6.98
N THR A 257 4.71 19.02 -6.65
CA THR A 257 4.83 17.91 -7.62
C THR A 257 3.77 16.83 -7.36
N SER A 258 3.68 15.83 -8.26
CA SER A 258 2.72 14.73 -8.20
C SER A 258 3.39 13.39 -8.52
N TRP A 259 2.68 12.27 -8.28
CA TRP A 259 3.20 10.93 -8.56
C TRP A 259 3.54 10.66 -10.04
N VAL A 260 2.95 11.41 -10.97
CA VAL A 260 3.21 11.28 -12.43
C VAL A 260 4.22 12.30 -12.96
N THR A 261 4.91 13.03 -12.08
CA THR A 261 5.96 13.97 -12.51
C THR A 261 7.05 13.21 -13.23
N PRO A 262 7.36 13.55 -14.51
CA PRO A 262 8.40 12.87 -15.27
C PRO A 262 9.78 12.98 -14.61
N ASP A 263 10.60 11.96 -14.77
CA ASP A 263 12.00 11.91 -14.28
C ASP A 263 12.16 12.07 -12.75
N MET A 264 11.07 12.01 -12.00
CA MET A 264 11.12 11.96 -10.53
C MET A 264 11.65 10.60 -10.08
N SER A 265 12.60 10.60 -9.14
CA SER A 265 13.07 9.39 -8.47
C SER A 265 12.72 9.46 -7.00
N ILE A 266 11.89 8.53 -6.54
CA ILE A 266 11.43 8.44 -5.16
C ILE A 266 11.59 7.01 -4.64
N ALA A 267 12.06 6.86 -3.40
CA ALA A 267 12.18 5.58 -2.73
C ALA A 267 12.22 5.77 -1.22
N SER A 268 11.53 4.93 -0.47
CA SER A 268 11.63 4.85 0.99
C SER A 268 13.04 4.43 1.40
N LEU A 269 13.60 5.07 2.42
CA LEU A 269 14.91 4.76 3.01
C LEU A 269 14.77 4.02 4.31
N ASP A 270 13.86 4.46 5.17
CA ASP A 270 13.53 3.81 6.44
C ASP A 270 12.03 3.84 6.72
N HIS A 271 11.62 3.21 7.78
CA HIS A 271 10.27 3.27 8.31
C HIS A 271 10.30 3.02 9.82
N ALA A 272 9.66 3.90 10.58
CA ALA A 272 9.46 3.76 12.01
C ALA A 272 7.97 3.88 12.34
N MET A 273 7.47 2.98 13.20
CA MET A 273 6.07 2.95 13.57
C MET A 273 5.91 2.57 15.04
N TRP A 274 4.95 3.19 15.71
CA TRP A 274 4.52 2.88 17.08
C TRP A 274 3.02 2.68 17.09
N TRP A 275 2.55 1.52 17.54
CA TRP A 275 1.14 1.23 17.79
C TRP A 275 0.84 1.52 19.26
N HIS A 276 -0.12 2.38 19.51
CA HIS A 276 -0.49 2.83 20.84
C HIS A 276 -1.67 2.09 21.40
N ARG A 277 -2.56 1.61 20.52
CA ARG A 277 -3.80 0.90 20.86
C ARG A 277 -4.10 -0.13 19.81
N ASP A 278 -5.12 -0.95 20.05
CA ASP A 278 -5.65 -1.84 19.04
C ASP A 278 -6.15 -1.07 17.84
N VAL A 279 -6.03 -1.67 16.69
CA VAL A 279 -6.35 -1.05 15.40
C VAL A 279 -7.29 -1.93 14.60
N ARG A 280 -8.23 -1.31 13.90
CA ARG A 280 -9.13 -1.93 12.92
C ARG A 280 -8.86 -1.29 11.57
N VAL A 281 -8.06 -1.94 10.71
CA VAL A 281 -7.78 -1.40 9.38
C VAL A 281 -8.94 -1.58 8.40
N ASP A 282 -9.91 -2.40 8.72
CA ASP A 282 -11.20 -2.56 8.03
C ASP A 282 -12.26 -1.52 8.43
N GLU A 283 -11.94 -0.65 9.39
CA GLU A 283 -12.65 0.57 9.73
C GLU A 283 -11.88 1.80 9.23
N TRP A 284 -12.53 2.98 9.20
CA TRP A 284 -11.87 4.18 8.75
C TRP A 284 -10.80 4.67 9.74
N LEU A 285 -9.59 4.90 9.21
CA LEU A 285 -8.47 5.48 9.93
C LEU A 285 -8.06 6.80 9.27
N LEU A 286 -7.92 7.86 10.05
CA LEU A 286 -7.45 9.17 9.61
C LEU A 286 -5.94 9.27 9.80
N TYR A 287 -5.20 9.36 8.71
CA TYR A 287 -3.77 9.66 8.71
C TYR A 287 -3.57 11.18 8.63
N VAL A 288 -3.12 11.78 9.71
CA VAL A 288 -2.77 13.20 9.81
C VAL A 288 -1.27 13.32 9.62
N GLN A 289 -0.85 13.84 8.48
CA GLN A 289 0.52 13.76 8.00
C GLN A 289 1.16 15.14 7.85
N SER A 290 2.48 15.19 8.00
CA SER A 290 3.31 16.38 7.77
C SER A 290 4.66 16.02 7.18
N ALA A 291 5.30 16.99 6.51
CA ALA A 291 6.68 16.92 6.02
C ALA A 291 7.54 17.93 6.76
N PRO A 292 8.06 17.59 7.97
CA PRO A 292 8.80 18.57 8.79
C PRO A 292 10.11 19.03 8.15
N SER A 293 10.67 18.27 7.22
CA SER A 293 11.93 18.64 6.56
C SER A 293 12.14 17.90 5.24
N ALA A 294 12.73 18.59 4.27
CA ALA A 294 13.32 17.99 3.08
C ALA A 294 14.64 18.71 2.73
N GLN A 295 15.73 17.95 2.59
CA GLN A 295 17.06 18.48 2.23
C GLN A 295 17.97 17.37 1.69
N GLY A 296 18.92 17.74 0.84
CA GLY A 296 19.94 16.81 0.34
C GLY A 296 19.39 15.63 -0.46
N GLY A 297 18.27 15.82 -1.16
CA GLY A 297 17.59 14.77 -1.92
C GLY A 297 16.82 13.77 -1.07
N ARG A 298 16.52 14.10 0.18
CA ARG A 298 15.70 13.32 1.12
C ARG A 298 14.61 14.19 1.72
N GLY A 299 13.53 13.55 2.16
CA GLY A 299 12.47 14.20 2.92
C GLY A 299 11.95 13.26 4.01
N LEU A 300 11.54 13.85 5.12
CA LEU A 300 10.93 13.15 6.25
C LEU A 300 9.42 13.38 6.23
N GLY A 301 8.65 12.30 6.19
CA GLY A 301 7.22 12.29 6.47
C GLY A 301 6.94 11.80 7.88
N ALA A 302 6.01 12.45 8.57
CA ALA A 302 5.53 12.05 9.89
C ALA A 302 4.00 11.96 9.89
N ALA A 303 3.44 11.03 10.66
CA ALA A 303 2.00 10.86 10.76
C ALA A 303 1.55 10.50 12.18
N ARG A 304 0.35 10.96 12.54
CA ARG A 304 -0.48 10.41 13.61
C ARG A 304 -1.70 9.77 12.97
N VAL A 305 -2.09 8.60 13.44
CA VAL A 305 -3.23 7.87 12.89
C VAL A 305 -4.30 7.72 13.95
N PHE A 306 -5.50 8.12 13.59
CA PHE A 306 -6.68 8.11 14.48
C PHE A 306 -7.74 7.18 13.94
N ALA A 307 -8.40 6.44 14.82
CA ALA A 307 -9.66 5.80 14.52
C ALA A 307 -10.77 6.87 14.34
N GLN A 308 -11.88 6.49 13.73
CA GLN A 308 -12.97 7.43 13.41
C GLN A 308 -13.61 8.06 14.67
N ASP A 309 -13.51 7.40 15.82
CA ASP A 309 -13.96 7.93 17.11
C ASP A 309 -12.99 8.93 17.77
N GLY A 310 -11.88 9.24 17.13
CA GLY A 310 -10.85 10.15 17.61
C GLY A 310 -9.72 9.49 18.41
N THR A 311 -9.75 8.17 18.58
CA THR A 311 -8.71 7.43 19.31
C THR A 311 -7.40 7.42 18.53
N LEU A 312 -6.30 7.92 19.12
CA LEU A 312 -4.95 7.82 18.55
C LEU A 312 -4.47 6.37 18.61
N VAL A 313 -4.33 5.73 17.45
CA VAL A 313 -3.95 4.29 17.35
C VAL A 313 -2.48 4.10 16.99
N ALA A 314 -1.86 5.02 16.23
CA ALA A 314 -0.45 4.90 15.86
C ALA A 314 0.24 6.24 15.60
N SER A 315 1.58 6.22 15.67
CA SER A 315 2.48 7.26 15.16
C SER A 315 3.47 6.64 14.18
N ILE A 316 3.83 7.38 13.12
CA ILE A 316 4.66 6.88 12.02
C ILE A 316 5.66 7.96 11.63
N ALA A 317 6.87 7.57 11.25
CA ALA A 317 7.86 8.41 10.59
C ALA A 317 8.57 7.63 9.48
N GLN A 318 8.85 8.29 8.36
CA GLN A 318 9.51 7.69 7.20
C GLN A 318 10.37 8.71 6.48
N GLU A 319 11.66 8.44 6.35
CA GLU A 319 12.51 9.20 5.43
C GLU A 319 12.50 8.54 4.05
N GLY A 320 12.39 9.34 3.01
CA GLY A 320 12.49 8.90 1.62
C GLY A 320 13.51 9.69 0.83
N MET A 321 14.16 9.04 -0.12
CA MET A 321 14.87 9.71 -1.19
C MET A 321 13.84 10.35 -2.11
N VAL A 322 13.96 11.65 -2.36
CA VAL A 322 13.11 12.40 -3.30
C VAL A 322 14.03 13.25 -4.17
N ARG A 323 14.16 12.88 -5.43
CA ARG A 323 14.93 13.60 -6.43
C ARG A 323 14.00 14.06 -7.53
N LEU A 324 13.86 15.36 -7.65
CA LEU A 324 13.12 16.00 -8.72
C LEU A 324 14.03 16.28 -9.89
N PRO A 325 13.52 16.32 -11.14
CA PRO A 325 14.26 16.80 -12.27
C PRO A 325 14.77 18.22 -11.98
N ALA A 326 15.95 18.57 -12.51
CA ALA A 326 16.45 19.93 -12.39
C ALA A 326 15.46 20.91 -13.03
N LEU A 327 15.00 21.90 -12.27
CA LEU A 327 14.14 22.99 -12.74
C LEU A 327 14.92 23.86 -13.73
#